data_733220a2757adb5423b5a38235096b34
#
_entry.id   733220a2757adb5423b5a38235096b34
#
_cell.length_a   1.000
_cell.length_b   1.000
_cell.length_c   1.000
_cell.angle_alpha   90.00
_cell.angle_beta   90.00
_cell.angle_gamma   90.00
#
_symmetry.space_group_name_H-M   'P 1'
#
loop_
_entity.id
_entity.type
_entity.pdbx_description
1 polymer ?
#
loop_
_entity_poly.entity_id
_entity_poly.type
_entity_poly.pdbx_seq_one_letter_code
_entity_poly.pdbx_strand_id
1 'polypeptide(L)'
;MKNFKLTIEYDGSRYSGWQRLGKGESTNTIENKIKEVLKKMSGQDVELFCGSRTEAGVHAYGQEEMPERFHAALNARSRTYVYRVAIGDVPSVFERKYTYYCFGRPDVSTMKEAAALLKGTHDFAAFSTAKKSKSTVRTITDLEVYADDK
;
A
#
# COMPACT_ATOMS: atom_id res chain seq x y z
N MET A 1 7.67 0.21 -28.55
CA MET A 1 6.88 0.81 -27.46
C MET A 1 7.84 1.32 -26.41
N LYS A 2 7.61 2.51 -25.83
CA LYS A 2 8.42 2.97 -24.67
C LYS A 2 7.73 2.55 -23.39
N ASN A 3 8.50 2.08 -22.41
CA ASN A 3 8.02 1.68 -21.10
C ASN A 3 8.52 2.67 -20.04
N PHE A 4 7.60 3.25 -19.26
CA PHE A 4 7.92 4.22 -18.23
C PHE A 4 7.48 3.68 -16.87
N LYS A 5 8.35 3.77 -15.86
CA LYS A 5 7.98 3.58 -14.48
C LYS A 5 7.56 4.94 -13.91
N LEU A 6 6.31 5.03 -13.51
CA LEU A 6 5.81 6.13 -12.69
C LEU A 6 5.80 5.65 -11.24
N THR A 7 6.49 6.34 -10.39
CA THR A 7 6.27 6.21 -8.97
C THR A 7 5.46 7.45 -8.56
N ILE A 8 4.36 7.33 -7.88
CA ILE A 8 3.39 8.40 -7.63
C ILE A 8 3.07 8.49 -6.16
N GLU A 9 2.94 9.71 -5.67
CA GLU A 9 2.34 10.00 -4.38
C GLU A 9 0.89 10.44 -4.59
N TYR A 10 -0.03 9.93 -3.80
CA TYR A 10 -1.42 10.33 -3.85
C TYR A 10 -2.13 10.19 -2.51
N ASP A 11 -3.06 11.10 -2.25
CA ASP A 11 -4.05 10.98 -1.18
C ASP A 11 -5.20 10.08 -1.67
N GLY A 12 -5.23 8.84 -1.19
CA GLY A 12 -6.27 7.87 -1.54
C GLY A 12 -7.62 8.09 -0.87
N SER A 13 -7.76 9.05 0.04
CA SER A 13 -8.95 9.26 0.89
C SER A 13 -10.26 9.43 0.11
N ARG A 14 -10.20 9.92 -1.13
CA ARG A 14 -11.35 10.16 -2.00
C ARG A 14 -11.54 9.12 -3.09
N TYR A 15 -10.73 8.07 -3.09
CA TYR A 15 -10.72 7.05 -4.14
C TYR A 15 -11.12 5.69 -3.60
N SER A 16 -11.72 4.89 -4.44
CA SER A 16 -12.09 3.49 -4.16
C SER A 16 -10.91 2.52 -4.31
N GLY A 17 -9.69 3.00 -4.00
CA GLY A 17 -8.45 2.25 -4.15
C GLY A 17 -7.76 2.47 -5.49
N TRP A 18 -6.73 1.65 -5.75
CA TRP A 18 -5.94 1.76 -6.98
C TRP A 18 -6.76 1.41 -8.22
N GLN A 19 -7.43 0.27 -8.21
CA GLN A 19 -8.07 -0.28 -9.41
C GLN A 19 -9.52 -0.72 -9.13
N ARG A 20 -10.34 -0.72 -10.17
CA ARG A 20 -11.69 -1.28 -10.16
C ARG A 20 -11.62 -2.81 -10.07
N LEU A 21 -12.36 -3.43 -9.13
CA LEU A 21 -12.32 -4.87 -8.86
C LEU A 21 -13.42 -5.67 -9.60
N GLY A 22 -14.49 -5.02 -10.10
CA GLY A 22 -15.58 -5.73 -10.75
C GLY A 22 -16.52 -4.86 -11.59
N LYS A 23 -17.44 -5.50 -12.33
CA LYS A 23 -18.53 -4.81 -13.04
C LYS A 23 -19.50 -4.23 -11.99
N GLY A 24 -19.78 -2.93 -12.09
CA GLY A 24 -20.68 -2.22 -11.17
C GLY A 24 -19.99 -1.49 -10.03
N GLU A 25 -18.69 -1.70 -9.79
CA GLU A 25 -17.92 -0.94 -8.80
C GLU A 25 -17.53 0.45 -9.30
N SER A 26 -17.16 1.32 -8.35
CA SER A 26 -16.79 2.70 -8.62
C SER A 26 -15.66 2.80 -9.63
N THR A 27 -15.82 3.70 -10.60
CA THR A 27 -14.75 4.10 -11.53
C THR A 27 -13.83 5.17 -10.96
N ASN A 28 -14.14 5.68 -9.76
CA ASN A 28 -13.34 6.69 -9.08
C ASN A 28 -12.11 6.05 -8.43
N THR A 29 -11.17 5.58 -9.24
CA THR A 29 -9.93 4.93 -8.83
C THR A 29 -8.71 5.73 -9.29
N ILE A 30 -7.58 5.53 -8.60
CA ILE A 30 -6.32 6.18 -8.94
C ILE A 30 -5.89 5.81 -10.37
N GLU A 31 -5.96 4.54 -10.73
CA GLU A 31 -5.62 4.04 -12.07
C GLU A 31 -6.41 4.78 -13.16
N ASN A 32 -7.73 4.90 -13.00
CA ASN A 32 -8.56 5.59 -13.98
C ASN A 32 -8.19 7.06 -14.12
N LYS A 33 -7.91 7.75 -13.00
CA LYS A 33 -7.51 9.15 -13.04
C LYS A 33 -6.19 9.36 -13.77
N ILE A 34 -5.21 8.50 -13.53
CA ILE A 34 -3.93 8.55 -14.23
C ILE A 34 -4.12 8.28 -15.72
N LYS A 35 -4.88 7.24 -16.09
CA LYS A 35 -5.19 6.93 -17.50
C LYS A 35 -5.87 8.09 -18.21
N GLU A 36 -6.86 8.72 -17.58
CA GLU A 36 -7.54 9.90 -18.13
C GLU A 36 -6.56 11.06 -18.42
N VAL A 37 -5.66 11.36 -17.47
CA VAL A 37 -4.67 12.43 -17.62
C VAL A 37 -3.67 12.08 -18.72
N LEU A 38 -3.09 10.87 -18.69
CA LEU A 38 -2.11 10.45 -19.69
C LEU A 38 -2.72 10.40 -21.11
N LYS A 39 -3.98 9.97 -21.24
CA LYS A 39 -4.70 10.01 -22.52
C LYS A 39 -4.89 11.44 -23.03
N LYS A 40 -5.25 12.39 -22.14
CA LYS A 40 -5.36 13.81 -22.49
C LYS A 40 -4.00 14.40 -22.93
N MET A 41 -2.91 14.00 -22.31
CA MET A 41 -1.57 14.51 -22.63
C MET A 41 -1.00 13.92 -23.93
N SER A 42 -1.19 12.61 -24.15
CA SER A 42 -0.56 11.88 -25.25
C SER A 42 -1.47 11.67 -26.47
N GLY A 43 -2.78 11.81 -26.30
CA GLY A 43 -3.79 11.44 -27.31
C GLY A 43 -3.95 9.92 -27.46
N GLN A 44 -3.27 9.10 -26.66
CA GLN A 44 -3.25 7.64 -26.77
C GLN A 44 -3.76 6.97 -25.51
N ASP A 45 -4.36 5.79 -25.66
CA ASP A 45 -4.67 4.93 -24.52
C ASP A 45 -3.37 4.28 -24.00
N VAL A 46 -3.19 4.30 -22.69
CA VAL A 46 -2.02 3.73 -22.01
C VAL A 46 -2.44 2.59 -21.10
N GLU A 47 -1.60 1.56 -21.04
CA GLU A 47 -1.74 0.50 -20.04
C GLU A 47 -0.91 0.85 -18.81
N LEU A 48 -1.49 0.63 -17.62
CA LEU A 48 -0.81 0.84 -16.35
C LEU A 48 -0.69 -0.49 -15.60
N PHE A 49 0.51 -0.79 -15.14
CA PHE A 49 0.81 -1.93 -14.30
C PHE A 49 1.33 -1.45 -12.95
N CYS A 50 0.65 -1.78 -11.87
CA CYS A 50 1.08 -1.38 -10.52
C CYS A 50 1.89 -2.49 -9.83
N GLY A 51 2.89 -2.09 -9.07
CA GLY A 51 3.69 -3.00 -8.23
C GLY A 51 2.91 -3.55 -7.04
N SER A 52 2.01 -2.73 -6.48
CA SER A 52 1.08 -3.12 -5.42
C SER A 52 -0.25 -2.42 -5.64
N ARG A 53 -1.34 -3.15 -5.42
CA ARG A 53 -2.69 -2.58 -5.43
C ARG A 53 -2.99 -2.07 -4.04
N THR A 54 -3.38 -0.81 -3.96
CA THR A 54 -3.80 -0.20 -2.71
C THR A 54 -5.32 -0.26 -2.58
N GLU A 55 -5.80 -0.40 -1.36
CA GLU A 55 -7.20 -0.26 -1.03
C GLU A 55 -7.59 1.21 -0.86
N ALA A 56 -8.87 1.48 -0.56
CA ALA A 56 -9.34 2.84 -0.36
C ALA A 56 -8.57 3.53 0.78
N GLY A 57 -8.16 4.78 0.56
CA GLY A 57 -7.46 5.59 1.56
C GLY A 57 -5.95 5.41 1.65
N VAL A 58 -5.34 4.51 0.89
CA VAL A 58 -3.87 4.26 0.93
C VAL A 58 -3.10 5.21 0.02
N HIS A 59 -1.91 5.62 0.43
CA HIS A 59 -1.02 6.58 -0.23
C HIS A 59 0.26 5.93 -0.78
N ALA A 60 0.93 6.56 -1.79
CA ALA A 60 2.15 6.03 -2.40
C ALA A 60 3.06 7.12 -3.04
N TYR A 61 4.37 6.84 -3.24
CA TYR A 61 5.39 7.83 -3.62
C TYR A 61 6.49 7.35 -4.60
N GLY A 62 6.96 8.19 -5.58
CA GLY A 62 8.21 8.18 -6.36
C GLY A 62 8.18 7.94 -7.92
N GLN A 63 9.30 8.13 -8.73
CA GLN A 63 9.34 8.04 -10.21
C GLN A 63 10.71 7.63 -10.82
N GLU A 64 10.73 6.77 -11.90
CA GLU A 64 11.95 6.37 -12.64
C GLU A 64 11.65 5.74 -14.02
N GLU A 65 12.54 5.91 -15.04
CA GLU A 65 12.46 5.23 -16.35
C GLU A 65 13.06 3.81 -16.27
N MET A 66 12.42 2.82 -16.92
CA MET A 66 12.77 1.42 -16.82
C MET A 66 12.91 0.74 -18.20
N PRO A 67 13.68 -0.38 -18.30
CA PRO A 67 13.75 -1.18 -19.52
C PRO A 67 12.39 -1.69 -19.99
N GLU A 68 12.22 -1.91 -21.30
CA GLU A 68 10.95 -2.37 -21.90
C GLU A 68 10.36 -3.63 -21.26
N ARG A 69 11.20 -4.54 -20.76
CA ARG A 69 10.77 -5.79 -20.12
C ARG A 69 10.38 -5.63 -18.65
N PHE A 70 10.52 -4.43 -18.07
CA PHE A 70 10.17 -4.20 -16.67
C PHE A 70 8.66 -4.27 -16.46
N HIS A 71 8.25 -5.00 -15.43
CA HIS A 71 6.87 -5.09 -14.98
C HIS A 71 6.81 -4.88 -13.47
N ALA A 72 6.16 -3.81 -13.03
CA ALA A 72 6.16 -3.37 -11.63
C ALA A 72 5.75 -4.45 -10.61
N ALA A 73 4.79 -5.32 -10.95
CA ALA A 73 4.36 -6.37 -10.04
C ALA A 73 5.28 -7.61 -10.08
N LEU A 74 5.78 -8.00 -11.27
CA LEU A 74 6.56 -9.23 -11.45
C LEU A 74 8.02 -9.04 -11.04
N ASN A 75 8.57 -7.83 -11.23
CA ASN A 75 9.94 -7.51 -10.86
C ASN A 75 10.09 -6.96 -9.44
N ALA A 76 8.99 -6.79 -8.69
CA ALA A 76 9.05 -6.39 -7.30
C ALA A 76 9.69 -7.49 -6.44
N ARG A 77 10.81 -7.18 -5.79
CA ARG A 77 11.53 -8.10 -4.90
C ARG A 77 11.02 -8.03 -3.47
N SER A 78 10.62 -6.85 -3.02
CA SER A 78 10.08 -6.60 -1.68
C SER A 78 9.00 -5.53 -1.71
N ARG A 79 8.24 -5.42 -0.64
CA ARG A 79 7.27 -4.35 -0.37
C ARG A 79 7.44 -3.89 1.05
N THR A 80 7.55 -2.59 1.24
CA THR A 80 7.60 -1.98 2.57
C THR A 80 6.25 -1.34 2.88
N TYR A 81 5.76 -1.56 4.08
CA TYR A 81 4.53 -0.97 4.60
C TYR A 81 4.86 -0.20 5.87
N VAL A 82 4.31 0.99 5.99
CA VAL A 82 4.41 1.81 7.21
C VAL A 82 3.02 1.97 7.80
N TYR A 83 2.84 1.52 9.02
CA TYR A 83 1.62 1.70 9.78
C TYR A 83 1.87 2.75 10.86
N ARG A 84 1.11 3.83 10.82
CA ARG A 84 1.13 4.86 11.86
C ARG A 84 0.01 4.59 12.83
N VAL A 85 0.38 4.43 14.11
CA VAL A 85 -0.55 4.19 15.21
C VAL A 85 -0.41 5.34 16.20
N ALA A 86 -1.47 6.10 16.39
CA ALA A 86 -1.53 7.11 17.44
C ALA A 86 -2.03 6.46 18.72
N ILE A 87 -1.34 6.76 19.81
CA ILE A 87 -1.64 6.30 21.16
C ILE A 87 -1.89 7.55 22.01
N GLY A 88 -2.99 7.62 22.71
CA GLY A 88 -3.31 8.77 23.57
C GLY A 88 -4.82 8.90 23.81
N ASP A 89 -5.19 9.95 24.52
CA ASP A 89 -6.58 10.16 24.94
C ASP A 89 -7.38 10.99 23.91
N VAL A 90 -6.70 11.74 23.03
CA VAL A 90 -7.35 12.63 22.03
C VAL A 90 -6.77 12.40 20.65
N PRO A 91 -7.62 12.04 19.66
CA PRO A 91 -7.18 11.89 18.26
C PRO A 91 -6.74 13.23 17.66
N SER A 92 -5.61 13.21 16.92
CA SER A 92 -5.21 14.38 16.13
C SER A 92 -6.20 14.63 14.98
N VAL A 93 -6.73 15.83 14.91
CA VAL A 93 -7.67 16.26 13.87
C VAL A 93 -7.01 16.25 12.48
N PHE A 94 -5.72 16.58 12.41
CA PHE A 94 -4.97 16.69 11.15
C PHE A 94 -4.48 15.35 10.64
N GLU A 95 -4.08 14.43 11.52
CA GLU A 95 -3.51 13.14 11.15
C GLU A 95 -4.51 11.98 11.11
N ARG A 96 -5.75 12.19 11.54
CA ARG A 96 -6.79 11.15 11.65
C ARG A 96 -7.04 10.32 10.40
N LYS A 97 -6.69 10.83 9.22
CA LYS A 97 -6.86 10.13 7.95
C LYS A 97 -5.70 9.18 7.64
N TYR A 98 -4.55 9.38 8.26
CA TYR A 98 -3.30 8.70 7.93
C TYR A 98 -2.79 7.82 9.06
N THR A 99 -3.49 7.81 10.19
CA THR A 99 -3.05 7.18 11.42
C THR A 99 -4.19 6.35 12.02
N TYR A 100 -3.90 5.11 12.36
CA TYR A 100 -4.81 4.30 13.15
C TYR A 100 -4.78 4.76 14.60
N TYR A 101 -5.94 5.06 15.15
CA TYR A 101 -6.04 5.48 16.55
C TYR A 101 -6.32 4.28 17.45
N CYS A 102 -5.40 3.99 18.35
CA CYS A 102 -5.55 2.91 19.32
C CYS A 102 -6.01 3.47 20.67
N PHE A 103 -7.24 3.12 21.06
CA PHE A 103 -7.74 3.41 22.39
C PHE A 103 -7.07 2.45 23.37
N GLY A 104 -6.22 2.94 24.21
CA GLY A 104 -5.40 2.20 25.14
C GLY A 104 -3.95 2.65 25.06
N ARG A 105 -3.12 2.06 25.88
CA ARG A 105 -1.68 2.32 25.91
C ARG A 105 -0.94 1.02 25.62
N PRO A 106 -0.87 0.60 24.33
CA PRO A 106 -0.07 -0.56 23.99
C PRO A 106 1.38 -0.29 24.41
N ASP A 107 1.98 -1.27 25.06
CA ASP A 107 3.37 -1.20 25.43
C ASP A 107 4.27 -1.43 24.22
N VAL A 108 5.07 -0.44 23.88
CA VAL A 108 5.98 -0.46 22.73
C VAL A 108 7.03 -1.56 22.87
N SER A 109 7.45 -1.91 24.09
CA SER A 109 8.40 -2.99 24.33
C SER A 109 7.79 -4.33 23.92
N THR A 110 6.59 -4.62 24.40
CA THR A 110 5.84 -5.83 24.03
C THR A 110 5.55 -5.89 22.53
N MET A 111 5.27 -4.74 21.89
CA MET A 111 5.12 -4.68 20.42
C MET A 111 6.41 -5.04 19.69
N LYS A 112 7.58 -4.60 20.18
CA LYS A 112 8.89 -4.96 19.62
C LYS A 112 9.18 -6.46 19.74
N GLU A 113 8.87 -7.05 20.89
CA GLU A 113 9.02 -8.49 21.12
C GLU A 113 8.14 -9.30 20.17
N ALA A 114 6.86 -8.90 20.04
CA ALA A 114 5.93 -9.53 19.09
C ALA A 114 6.41 -9.38 17.63
N ALA A 115 6.93 -8.22 17.26
CA ALA A 115 7.49 -7.96 15.93
C ALA A 115 8.66 -8.90 15.62
N ALA A 116 9.53 -9.15 16.61
CA ALA A 116 10.65 -10.07 16.45
C ALA A 116 10.20 -11.50 16.12
N LEU A 117 9.09 -11.95 16.70
CA LEU A 117 8.52 -13.28 16.43
C LEU A 117 7.93 -13.41 15.02
N LEU A 118 7.53 -12.29 14.38
CA LEU A 118 6.96 -12.28 13.04
C LEU A 118 8.03 -12.20 11.93
N LYS A 119 9.29 -11.88 12.27
CA LYS A 119 10.39 -11.90 11.29
C LYS A 119 10.67 -13.32 10.82
N GLY A 120 11.02 -13.45 9.54
CA GLY A 120 11.26 -14.75 8.91
C GLY A 120 10.11 -15.20 8.01
N THR A 121 10.09 -16.49 7.69
CA THR A 121 9.09 -17.09 6.81
C THR A 121 8.07 -17.86 7.63
N HIS A 122 6.83 -17.40 7.58
CA HIS A 122 5.71 -17.96 8.33
C HIS A 122 4.47 -18.12 7.47
N ASP A 123 3.55 -18.97 7.90
CA ASP A 123 2.20 -19.03 7.37
C ASP A 123 1.31 -18.02 8.12
N PHE A 124 0.94 -16.96 7.43
CA PHE A 124 0.09 -15.89 7.94
C PHE A 124 -1.41 -16.13 7.67
N ALA A 125 -1.86 -17.39 7.57
CA ALA A 125 -3.27 -17.72 7.33
C ALA A 125 -4.20 -17.06 8.34
N ALA A 126 -3.83 -17.05 9.64
CA ALA A 126 -4.61 -16.43 10.71
C ALA A 126 -4.75 -14.90 10.57
N PHE A 127 -3.87 -14.25 9.83
CA PHE A 127 -3.86 -12.80 9.57
C PHE A 127 -4.40 -12.45 8.18
N SER A 128 -4.95 -13.40 7.44
CA SER A 128 -5.33 -13.21 6.05
C SER A 128 -6.78 -13.58 5.78
N THR A 129 -7.45 -12.76 4.97
CA THR A 129 -8.75 -13.07 4.38
C THR A 129 -8.63 -13.72 2.99
N ALA A 130 -7.43 -14.15 2.61
CA ALA A 130 -7.17 -14.76 1.31
C ALA A 130 -8.01 -16.04 1.11
N LYS A 131 -8.46 -16.23 -0.14
CA LYS A 131 -9.16 -17.48 -0.53
C LYS A 131 -8.21 -18.68 -0.33
N LYS A 132 -8.75 -19.83 0.07
CA LYS A 132 -8.01 -21.09 0.33
C LYS A 132 -7.08 -21.54 -0.81
N SER A 133 -7.30 -21.09 -2.02
CA SER A 133 -6.47 -21.40 -3.19
C SER A 133 -5.17 -20.59 -3.28
N LYS A 134 -4.94 -19.61 -2.41
CA LYS A 134 -3.73 -18.76 -2.42
C LYS A 134 -2.86 -19.08 -1.22
N SER A 135 -1.57 -19.24 -1.46
CA SER A 135 -0.58 -19.39 -0.38
C SER A 135 -0.59 -18.15 0.53
N THR A 136 -0.61 -18.41 1.83
CA THR A 136 -0.50 -17.40 2.90
C THR A 136 0.91 -17.34 3.50
N VAL A 137 1.83 -18.19 3.02
CA VAL A 137 3.23 -18.15 3.42
C VAL A 137 3.90 -16.90 2.89
N ARG A 138 4.51 -16.13 3.77
CA ARG A 138 5.24 -14.89 3.45
C ARG A 138 6.53 -14.83 4.25
N THR A 139 7.50 -14.09 3.70
CA THR A 139 8.75 -13.79 4.39
C THR A 139 8.77 -12.32 4.76
N ILE A 140 8.88 -12.04 6.04
CA ILE A 140 9.14 -10.70 6.57
C ILE A 140 10.65 -10.58 6.76
N THR A 141 11.28 -9.82 5.88
CA THR A 141 12.74 -9.61 5.92
C THR A 141 13.13 -8.64 7.01
N ASP A 142 12.29 -7.63 7.22
CA ASP A 142 12.47 -6.65 8.27
C ASP A 142 11.14 -6.16 8.84
N LEU A 143 11.11 -5.91 10.15
CA LEU A 143 9.97 -5.36 10.87
C LEU A 143 10.50 -4.57 12.07
N GLU A 144 10.27 -3.27 12.04
CA GLU A 144 10.68 -2.35 13.09
C GLU A 144 9.47 -1.70 13.75
N VAL A 145 9.55 -1.55 15.06
CA VAL A 145 8.57 -0.80 15.84
C VAL A 145 9.31 0.30 16.59
N TYR A 146 8.93 1.53 16.38
CA TYR A 146 9.47 2.68 17.08
C TYR A 146 8.36 3.61 17.56
N ALA A 147 8.59 4.30 18.64
CA ALA A 147 7.73 5.38 19.10
C ALA A 147 8.35 6.72 18.69
N ASP A 148 7.51 7.66 18.29
CA ASP A 148 7.87 9.04 17.99
C ASP A 148 7.16 9.90 19.06
N ASP A 149 7.92 10.57 19.89
CA ASP A 149 7.41 11.47 20.94
C ASP A 149 7.08 12.83 20.31
N LYS A 150 5.98 12.89 19.57
CA LYS A 150 5.44 14.16 19.04
C LYS A 150 4.29 14.65 19.85
#